data_40995b235f2fc3ec3442206d8d7ccb06
#
_entry.id   40995b235f2fc3ec3442206d8d7ccb06
#
_cell.length_a   1.000
_cell.length_b   1.000
_cell.length_c   1.000
_cell.angle_alpha   90.00
_cell.angle_beta   90.00
_cell.angle_gamma   90.00
#
_symmetry.space_group_name_H-M   'P 1'
#
loop_
_entity.id
_entity.type
_entity.pdbx_description
1 polymer ?
#
loop_
_entity_poly.entity_id
_entity_poly.type
_entity_poly.pdbx_seq_one_letter_code
_entity_poly.pdbx_strand_id
1 'polypeptide(L)' 'MRPERSEVEIGFEGGGVVRCTVSRADAEGLERDYRRGCAEPVTLDGESGPIVVDLSRVVYVRSLFHRRPIGFGGP' A
#
# COMPACT_ATOMS: atom_id res chain seq x y z
N MET A 1 -7.45 -12.18 -17.48
CA MET A 1 -7.70 -11.15 -16.69
C MET A 1 -6.52 -10.74 -15.95
N ARG A 2 -6.23 -9.52 -15.78
CA ARG A 2 -5.15 -9.11 -15.08
C ARG A 2 -5.48 -8.77 -13.72
N PRO A 3 -4.69 -8.98 -12.76
CA PRO A 3 -4.97 -8.63 -11.40
C PRO A 3 -5.05 -7.13 -11.30
N GLU A 4 -5.88 -6.68 -10.43
CA GLU A 4 -5.97 -5.27 -10.19
C GLU A 4 -4.79 -4.80 -9.40
N ARG A 5 -4.34 -3.61 -9.65
CA ARG A 5 -3.23 -3.02 -8.95
C ARG A 5 -3.67 -1.81 -8.17
N SER A 6 -2.97 -1.57 -7.08
CA SER A 6 -3.23 -0.39 -6.25
C SER A 6 -1.93 0.27 -5.91
N GLU A 7 -1.96 1.57 -5.81
CA GLU A 7 -0.77 2.29 -5.40
C GLU A 7 -0.87 2.56 -3.92
N VAL A 8 0.18 2.30 -3.18
CA VAL A 8 0.20 2.57 -1.76
C VAL A 8 1.37 3.44 -1.40
N GLU A 9 1.19 4.25 -0.40
CA GLU A 9 2.24 5.07 0.15
C GLU A 9 2.49 4.62 1.57
N ILE A 10 3.72 4.37 1.92
CA ILE A 10 4.10 3.87 3.24
C ILE A 10 5.06 4.85 3.84
N GLY A 11 4.73 5.37 5.01
CA GLY A 11 5.60 6.28 5.72
C GLY A 11 6.32 5.57 6.83
N PHE A 12 7.60 5.84 7.01
CA PHE A 12 8.44 5.18 7.98
C PHE A 12 8.94 6.14 9.03
N GLU A 13 9.33 5.63 10.15
CA GLU A 13 9.95 6.44 11.17
C GLU A 13 11.12 7.15 10.56
N GLY A 14 11.38 8.34 10.94
CA GLY A 14 12.49 9.12 10.42
C GLY A 14 12.14 9.89 9.17
N GLY A 15 10.93 9.74 8.67
CA GLY A 15 10.48 10.55 7.56
C GLY A 15 10.61 9.94 6.18
N GLY A 16 11.07 8.73 6.07
CA GLY A 16 11.15 8.07 4.77
C GLY A 16 9.78 7.74 4.24
N VAL A 17 9.56 7.85 2.94
CA VAL A 17 8.30 7.56 2.33
C VAL A 17 8.56 6.73 1.08
N VAL A 18 7.79 5.67 0.91
CA VAL A 18 7.90 4.83 -0.26
C VAL A 18 6.55 4.73 -0.91
N ARG A 19 6.48 4.87 -2.23
CA ARG A 19 5.27 4.63 -2.97
C ARG A 19 5.49 3.46 -3.88
N CYS A 20 4.59 2.55 -3.94
CA CYS A 20 4.72 1.40 -4.81
C CYS A 20 3.38 0.94 -5.30
N THR A 21 3.39 0.27 -6.44
CA THR A 21 2.20 -0.29 -7.03
C THR A 21 2.25 -1.78 -6.78
N VAL A 22 1.24 -2.31 -6.13
CA VAL A 22 1.20 -3.71 -5.73
C VAL A 22 -0.15 -4.28 -6.10
N SER A 23 -0.33 -5.57 -5.96
CA SER A 23 -1.62 -6.16 -6.22
C SER A 23 -2.62 -5.62 -5.22
N ARG A 24 -3.89 -5.56 -5.62
CA ARG A 24 -4.90 -5.06 -4.73
C ARG A 24 -5.01 -5.90 -3.48
N ALA A 25 -4.87 -7.21 -3.61
CA ALA A 25 -4.95 -8.08 -2.45
C ALA A 25 -3.81 -7.77 -1.47
N ASP A 26 -2.62 -7.48 -1.98
CA ASP A 26 -1.51 -7.16 -1.11
C ASP A 26 -1.70 -5.79 -0.48
N ALA A 27 -2.27 -4.84 -1.19
CA ALA A 27 -2.53 -3.52 -0.61
C ALA A 27 -3.50 -3.64 0.55
N GLU A 28 -4.54 -4.44 0.36
CA GLU A 28 -5.53 -4.62 1.41
C GLU A 28 -4.93 -5.38 2.59
N GLY A 29 -4.11 -6.38 2.30
CA GLY A 29 -3.47 -7.13 3.36
C GLY A 29 -2.50 -6.28 4.18
N LEU A 30 -1.78 -5.40 3.50
CA LEU A 30 -0.85 -4.51 4.19
C LEU A 30 -1.62 -3.60 5.15
N GLU A 31 -2.71 -3.02 4.66
CA GLU A 31 -3.48 -2.13 5.49
C GLU A 31 -4.08 -2.87 6.68
N ARG A 32 -4.59 -4.07 6.43
CA ARG A 32 -5.16 -4.84 7.51
C ARG A 32 -4.11 -5.20 8.55
N ASP A 33 -2.94 -5.65 8.12
CA ASP A 33 -1.91 -6.06 9.05
C ASP A 33 -1.40 -4.85 9.85
N TYR A 34 -1.29 -3.71 9.19
CA TYR A 34 -0.85 -2.52 9.90
C TYR A 34 -1.87 -2.12 10.95
N ARG A 35 -3.16 -2.19 10.62
CA ARG A 35 -4.17 -1.80 11.59
C ARG A 35 -4.23 -2.73 12.77
N ARG A 36 -3.86 -3.98 12.57
CA ARG A 36 -3.90 -4.94 13.65
C ARG A 36 -2.67 -4.86 14.53
N GLY A 37 -1.75 -4.01 14.22
CA GLY A 37 -0.54 -3.89 15.02
C GLY A 37 0.48 -4.96 14.76
N CYS A 38 0.39 -5.61 13.60
CA CYS A 38 1.35 -6.65 13.28
C CYS A 38 2.70 -6.01 13.08
N ALA A 39 3.73 -6.53 13.71
CA ALA A 39 5.05 -5.96 13.60
C ALA A 39 5.99 -6.81 12.77
N GLU A 40 5.49 -7.87 12.18
CA GLU A 40 6.37 -8.73 11.41
C GLU A 40 6.52 -8.20 9.99
N PRO A 41 7.62 -8.51 9.33
CA PRO A 41 7.77 -8.06 7.96
C PRO A 41 6.73 -8.69 7.05
N VAL A 42 6.26 -7.94 6.07
CA VAL A 42 5.35 -8.46 5.07
C VAL A 42 5.97 -8.33 3.72
N THR A 43 5.62 -9.21 2.80
CA THR A 43 6.13 -9.17 1.44
C THR A 43 4.99 -8.79 0.52
N LEU A 44 5.24 -7.79 -0.31
CA LEU A 44 4.26 -7.31 -1.26
C LEU A 44 4.73 -7.64 -2.66
N ASP A 45 3.78 -7.89 -3.55
CA ASP A 45 4.08 -8.22 -4.92
C ASP A 45 4.08 -6.93 -5.72
N GLY A 46 5.21 -6.27 -5.76
CA GLY A 46 5.32 -5.00 -6.47
C GLY A 46 5.54 -5.19 -7.93
N GLU A 47 5.32 -4.12 -8.68
CA GLU A 47 5.46 -4.18 -10.09
C GLU A 47 6.85 -4.55 -10.53
N SER A 48 7.87 -4.15 -9.82
CA SER A 48 9.23 -4.44 -10.18
C SER A 48 9.81 -5.61 -9.42
N GLY A 49 8.99 -6.32 -8.70
CA GLY A 49 9.44 -7.47 -7.93
C GLY A 49 8.95 -7.40 -6.50
N PRO A 50 9.28 -8.38 -5.70
CA PRO A 50 8.79 -8.41 -4.33
C PRO A 50 9.39 -7.31 -3.48
N ILE A 51 8.60 -6.77 -2.60
CA ILE A 51 9.02 -5.71 -1.70
C ILE A 51 8.76 -6.18 -0.29
N VAL A 52 9.77 -6.15 0.55
CA VAL A 52 9.62 -6.56 1.94
C VAL A 52 9.54 -5.31 2.80
N VAL A 53 8.50 -5.22 3.60
CA VAL A 53 8.26 -4.05 4.42
C VAL A 53 8.29 -4.43 5.88
N ASP A 54 9.07 -3.70 6.67
CA ASP A 54 9.17 -3.94 8.10
C ASP A 54 8.10 -3.12 8.78
N LEU A 55 6.98 -3.73 9.13
CA LEU A 55 5.87 -3.01 9.69
C LEU A 55 6.18 -2.38 11.03
N SER A 56 7.19 -2.85 11.74
CA SER A 56 7.53 -2.26 13.01
C SER A 56 8.04 -0.84 12.87
N ARG A 57 8.44 -0.44 11.65
CA ARG A 57 8.95 0.90 11.44
C ARG A 57 8.00 1.76 10.65
N VAL A 58 6.84 1.27 10.35
CA VAL A 58 5.85 2.00 9.55
C VAL A 58 5.02 2.86 10.47
N VAL A 59 4.85 4.11 10.10
CA VAL A 59 4.02 5.02 10.88
C VAL A 59 2.70 5.33 10.20
N TYR A 60 2.57 5.08 8.89
CA TYR A 60 1.28 5.16 8.24
C TYR A 60 1.28 4.41 6.92
N VAL A 61 0.11 3.99 6.49
CA VAL A 61 -0.10 3.37 5.21
C VAL A 61 -1.27 4.08 4.56
N ARG A 62 -1.13 4.47 3.31
CA ARG A 62 -2.21 5.17 2.64
C ARG A 62 -2.43 4.57 1.26
N SER A 63 -3.64 4.24 0.93
CA SER A 63 -3.97 3.77 -0.39
C SER A 63 -4.20 4.94 -1.27
N LEU A 64 -3.45 5.04 -2.35
CA LEU A 64 -3.62 6.13 -3.24
C LEU A 64 -4.50 5.67 -4.36
N PHE A 65 -5.83 5.65 -4.11
CA PHE A 65 -6.69 5.13 -4.93
C PHE A 65 -7.00 5.91 -6.01
N HIS A 66 -6.96 5.69 -7.07
CA HIS A 66 -7.27 6.43 -8.10
C HIS A 66 -8.53 6.26 -8.61
N ARG A 67 -9.39 6.51 -8.15
CA ARG A 67 -10.59 6.38 -8.52
C ARG A 67 -10.82 7.31 -9.44
N ARG A 68 -10.96 7.32 -10.48
CA ARG A 68 -11.20 8.17 -11.27
C ARG A 68 -12.27 8.92 -10.99
N PRO A 69 -12.23 9.89 -11.13
CA PRO A 69 -13.10 10.80 -10.72
C PRO A 69 -14.20 10.77 -11.56
N ILE A 70 -14.75 10.17 -11.71
CA ILE A 70 -15.71 10.10 -12.40
C ILE A 70 -16.50 11.10 -12.27
N GLY A 71 -16.64 11.54 -12.56
CA GLY A 71 -17.32 12.46 -12.43
C GLY A 71 -17.90 12.98 -11.62
N PHE A 72 -17.84 13.03 -11.39
CA PHE A 72 -18.16 13.53 -10.73
C PHE A 72 -18.14 14.39 -10.53
N GLY A 73 -18.29 14.58 -10.73
CA GLY A 73 -18.08 15.13 -10.62
C GLY A 73 -18.36 15.82 -10.36
N GLY A 74 -18.65 15.97 -10.52
CA GLY A 74 -18.65 16.39 -10.34
C GLY A 74 -19.01 16.89 -10.23
N PRO A 75 -19.23 17.19 -10.26
CA PRO A 75 -19.36 17.66 -10.20
C PRO A 75 -19.55 17.99 -10.11
#